data_9a8d92cd8cb740d3c60fa2d52e436356
#
_entry.id   9a8d92cd8cb740d3c60fa2d52e436356
#
_cell.length_a   1.000
_cell.length_b   1.000
_cell.length_c   1.000
_cell.angle_alpha   90.00
_cell.angle_beta   90.00
_cell.angle_gamma   90.00
#
_symmetry.space_group_name_H-M   'P 1'
#
loop_
_entity.id
_entity.type
_entity.pdbx_description
1 polymer ?
#
loop_
_entity_poly.entity_id
_entity_poly.type
_entity_poly.pdbx_seq_one_letter_code
_entity_poly.pdbx_strand_id
1 'polypeptide(L)'
;MENKRFSSLEERIEFFERSVVPIVGEACAEMMMWNGFLRTPASKGHHSNYEGGLFDHSVEVAMQLQNLTDKLGLSWLDKESAFRVGILHDLCKIDTYKKSEQYPYWEWDDSPIIKGHGDKSVIYALNWGCPLTEEEIACITYHMGAYETNRWDAFSNAIKKFPNVLYTHTADMIADKIMGV
;
A
#
# COMPACT_ATOMS: atom_id res chain seq x y z
N MET A 1 -15.40 5.49 16.32
CA MET A 1 -13.96 5.68 16.67
C MET A 1 -13.18 5.21 15.46
N GLU A 2 -12.22 6.01 14.99
CA GLU A 2 -11.33 5.55 13.92
C GLU A 2 -10.46 4.41 14.45
N ASN A 3 -10.42 3.30 13.72
CA ASN A 3 -9.55 2.16 14.04
C ASN A 3 -8.12 2.51 13.61
N LYS A 4 -7.35 3.15 14.49
CA LYS A 4 -5.93 3.44 14.26
C LYS A 4 -5.09 2.25 14.70
N ARG A 5 -4.15 1.85 13.85
CA ARG A 5 -3.20 0.80 14.18
C ARG A 5 -2.11 1.27 15.14
N PHE A 6 -1.65 2.51 14.95
CA PHE A 6 -0.65 3.16 15.80
C PHE A 6 -1.23 4.42 16.43
N SER A 7 -0.91 4.66 17.70
CA SER A 7 -1.42 5.80 18.45
C SER A 7 -0.63 7.08 18.22
N SER A 8 0.63 6.98 17.78
CA SER A 8 1.51 8.12 17.57
C SER A 8 2.44 7.97 16.35
N LEU A 9 3.08 9.07 15.96
CA LEU A 9 4.10 9.06 14.93
C LEU A 9 5.36 8.28 15.37
N GLU A 10 5.71 8.37 16.64
CA GLU A 10 6.86 7.68 17.21
C GLU A 10 6.71 6.16 17.09
N GLU A 11 5.53 5.63 17.38
CA GLU A 11 5.22 4.21 17.19
C GLU A 11 5.30 3.78 15.72
N ARG A 12 4.86 4.65 14.78
CA ARG A 12 4.99 4.39 13.34
C ARG A 12 6.45 4.36 12.92
N ILE A 13 7.26 5.30 13.39
CA ILE A 13 8.70 5.36 13.10
C ILE A 13 9.39 4.10 13.61
N GLU A 14 9.16 3.73 14.87
CA GLU A 14 9.76 2.53 15.46
C GLU A 14 9.41 1.25 14.67
N PHE A 15 8.13 1.09 14.30
CA PHE A 15 7.71 -0.05 13.49
C PHE A 15 8.33 -0.01 12.09
N PHE A 16 8.37 1.17 11.46
CA PHE A 16 8.93 1.38 10.13
C PHE A 16 10.41 1.00 10.08
N GLU A 17 11.21 1.53 11.01
CA GLU A 17 12.65 1.25 11.09
C GLU A 17 12.94 -0.24 11.32
N ARG A 18 12.19 -0.86 12.23
CA ARG A 18 12.39 -2.26 12.59
C ARG A 18 11.89 -3.25 11.53
N SER A 19 10.75 -2.96 10.89
CA SER A 19 10.02 -3.96 10.12
C SER A 19 9.93 -3.65 8.62
N VAL A 20 9.97 -2.37 8.21
CA VAL A 20 9.82 -1.98 6.80
C VAL A 20 11.17 -1.75 6.14
N VAL A 21 12.08 -1.01 6.79
CA VAL A 21 13.40 -0.69 6.24
C VAL A 21 14.17 -1.93 5.76
N PRO A 22 14.25 -3.03 6.54
CA PRO A 22 14.95 -4.24 6.10
C PRO A 22 14.34 -4.90 4.85
N ILE A 23 13.06 -4.64 4.58
CA ILE A 23 12.29 -5.27 3.49
C ILE A 23 12.34 -4.45 2.20
N VAL A 24 12.27 -3.13 2.29
CA VAL A 24 12.25 -2.24 1.11
C VAL A 24 13.64 -1.69 0.76
N GLY A 25 14.60 -1.78 1.68
CA GLY A 25 15.94 -1.23 1.56
C GLY A 25 16.04 0.23 2.00
N GLU A 26 17.23 0.63 2.45
CA GLU A 26 17.47 1.97 3.03
C GLU A 26 17.10 3.11 2.08
N ALA A 27 17.52 3.06 0.82
CA ALA A 27 17.27 4.12 -0.15
C ALA A 27 15.76 4.34 -0.39
N CYS A 28 14.99 3.26 -0.55
CA CYS A 28 13.55 3.34 -0.70
C CYS A 28 12.89 3.87 0.58
N ALA A 29 13.32 3.37 1.73
CA ALA A 29 12.79 3.78 3.04
C ALA A 29 13.03 5.29 3.30
N GLU A 30 14.21 5.82 3.00
CA GLU A 30 14.51 7.26 3.10
C GLU A 30 13.56 8.08 2.22
N MET A 31 13.32 7.65 0.99
CA MET A 31 12.39 8.33 0.08
C MET A 31 10.93 8.25 0.56
N MET A 32 10.51 7.12 1.12
CA MET A 32 9.18 6.97 1.75
C MET A 32 9.01 7.96 2.91
N MET A 33 9.99 8.03 3.82
CA MET A 33 10.00 8.96 4.95
C MET A 33 9.96 10.41 4.49
N TRP A 34 10.83 10.77 3.56
CA TRP A 34 10.96 12.14 3.02
C TRP A 34 9.65 12.61 2.37
N ASN A 35 8.98 11.73 1.64
CA ASN A 35 7.72 12.03 0.96
C ASN A 35 6.47 11.86 1.85
N GLY A 36 6.64 11.64 3.16
CA GLY A 36 5.55 11.71 4.12
C GLY A 36 4.70 10.43 4.25
N PHE A 37 5.19 9.27 3.85
CA PHE A 37 4.47 7.98 3.93
C PHE A 37 3.87 7.70 5.32
N LEU A 38 4.55 8.11 6.40
CA LEU A 38 4.09 7.93 7.78
C LEU A 38 3.09 9.01 8.25
N ARG A 39 2.75 9.99 7.39
CA ARG A 39 1.92 11.15 7.76
C ARG A 39 0.72 11.35 6.84
N THR A 40 0.76 10.82 5.63
CA THR A 40 -0.30 10.97 4.63
C THR A 40 -1.52 10.12 5.00
N PRO A 41 -2.77 10.56 4.71
CA PRO A 41 -3.97 9.74 4.89
C PRO A 41 -4.08 8.66 3.80
N ALA A 42 -4.77 7.57 4.09
CA ALA A 42 -5.08 6.55 3.07
C ALA A 42 -6.21 6.99 2.12
N SER A 43 -7.10 7.86 2.59
CA SER A 43 -8.23 8.36 1.79
C SER A 43 -8.61 9.79 2.17
N LYS A 44 -9.41 10.45 1.31
CA LYS A 44 -9.94 11.78 1.60
C LYS A 44 -11.14 11.76 2.56
N GLY A 45 -11.96 10.71 2.55
CA GLY A 45 -13.23 10.72 3.29
C GLY A 45 -13.78 9.32 3.60
N HIS A 46 -12.96 8.29 3.47
CA HIS A 46 -13.29 6.90 3.80
C HIS A 46 -12.43 6.40 4.95
N HIS A 47 -12.03 5.11 4.93
CA HIS A 47 -11.13 4.55 5.94
C HIS A 47 -9.82 5.31 6.04
N SER A 48 -9.24 5.32 7.22
CA SER A 48 -7.91 5.90 7.50
C SER A 48 -7.70 7.34 6.99
N ASN A 49 -8.75 8.17 7.10
CA ASN A 49 -8.75 9.59 6.76
C ASN A 49 -8.14 10.42 7.90
N TYR A 50 -6.92 10.12 8.30
CA TYR A 50 -6.19 10.84 9.34
C TYR A 50 -4.68 10.86 9.05
N GLU A 51 -3.95 11.71 9.74
CA GLU A 51 -2.50 11.80 9.58
C GLU A 51 -1.83 10.47 9.97
N GLY A 52 -1.16 9.85 9.01
CA GLY A 52 -0.52 8.54 9.12
C GLY A 52 -1.43 7.36 8.73
N GLY A 53 -2.65 7.64 8.26
CA GLY A 53 -3.59 6.61 7.86
C GLY A 53 -3.08 5.73 6.72
N LEU A 54 -2.29 6.27 5.79
CA LEU A 54 -1.67 5.50 4.71
C LEU A 54 -0.73 4.41 5.26
N PHE A 55 0.09 4.76 6.22
CA PHE A 55 0.99 3.79 6.84
C PHE A 55 0.23 2.72 7.63
N ASP A 56 -0.74 3.13 8.45
CA ASP A 56 -1.57 2.23 9.25
C ASP A 56 -2.29 1.22 8.33
N HIS A 57 -2.89 1.69 7.25
CA HIS A 57 -3.54 0.86 6.22
C HIS A 57 -2.54 -0.10 5.54
N SER A 58 -1.41 0.42 5.08
CA SER A 58 -0.41 -0.40 4.39
C SER A 58 0.14 -1.52 5.28
N VAL A 59 0.37 -1.24 6.56
CA VAL A 59 0.79 -2.27 7.53
C VAL A 59 -0.33 -3.29 7.75
N GLU A 60 -1.60 -2.85 7.84
CA GLU A 60 -2.72 -3.78 7.98
C GLU A 60 -2.84 -4.71 6.77
N VAL A 61 -2.77 -4.17 5.54
CA VAL A 61 -2.78 -4.98 4.31
C VAL A 61 -1.62 -5.98 4.31
N ALA A 62 -0.41 -5.56 4.68
CA ALA A 62 0.76 -6.44 4.78
C ALA A 62 0.53 -7.60 5.76
N MET A 63 -0.03 -7.32 6.93
CA MET A 63 -0.34 -8.33 7.93
C MET A 63 -1.45 -9.29 7.48
N GLN A 64 -2.48 -8.78 6.80
CA GLN A 64 -3.54 -9.63 6.25
C GLN A 64 -3.02 -10.52 5.13
N LEU A 65 -2.15 -10.01 4.27
CA LEU A 65 -1.55 -10.79 3.19
C LEU A 65 -0.61 -11.88 3.73
N GLN A 66 0.16 -11.59 4.78
CA GLN A 66 0.94 -12.63 5.50
C GLN A 66 0.03 -13.68 6.13
N ASN A 67 -1.05 -13.27 6.79
CA ASN A 67 -2.02 -14.21 7.37
C ASN A 67 -2.65 -15.14 6.32
N LEU A 68 -3.02 -14.60 5.15
CA LEU A 68 -3.52 -15.40 4.03
C LEU A 68 -2.45 -16.33 3.51
N THR A 69 -1.21 -15.85 3.38
CA THR A 69 -0.05 -16.67 2.98
C THR A 69 0.13 -17.86 3.88
N ASP A 70 0.16 -17.66 5.20
CA ASP A 70 0.38 -18.73 6.16
C ASP A 70 -0.79 -19.73 6.20
N LYS A 71 -2.03 -19.24 6.22
CA LYS A 71 -3.22 -20.08 6.34
C LYS A 71 -3.52 -20.90 5.09
N LEU A 72 -3.20 -20.36 3.93
CA LEU A 72 -3.51 -21.00 2.63
C LEU A 72 -2.28 -21.68 2.01
N GLY A 73 -1.09 -21.52 2.61
CA GLY A 73 0.16 -22.04 2.10
C GLY A 73 0.54 -21.40 0.75
N LEU A 74 0.35 -20.07 0.61
CA LEU A 74 0.68 -19.39 -0.64
C LEU A 74 2.18 -19.39 -0.87
N SER A 75 2.58 -19.61 -2.12
CA SER A 75 3.99 -19.54 -2.53
C SER A 75 4.27 -18.22 -3.22
N TRP A 76 5.37 -17.59 -2.86
CA TRP A 76 5.86 -16.33 -3.43
C TRP A 76 7.24 -16.53 -4.07
N LEU A 77 7.59 -15.68 -5.05
CA LEU A 77 8.93 -15.71 -5.66
C LEU A 77 10.02 -15.27 -4.67
N ASP A 78 9.68 -14.42 -3.71
CA ASP A 78 10.53 -14.02 -2.59
C ASP A 78 9.73 -14.19 -1.28
N LYS A 79 10.37 -14.71 -0.22
CA LYS A 79 9.72 -14.97 1.09
C LYS A 79 9.15 -13.71 1.76
N GLU A 80 9.68 -12.54 1.41
CA GLU A 80 9.29 -11.24 1.96
C GLU A 80 8.22 -10.54 1.12
N SER A 81 7.86 -11.11 -0.05
CA SER A 81 6.95 -10.49 -1.01
C SER A 81 5.59 -10.14 -0.42
N ALA A 82 5.00 -11.02 0.39
CA ALA A 82 3.69 -10.76 0.99
C ALA A 82 3.69 -9.45 1.80
N PHE A 83 4.70 -9.27 2.64
CA PHE A 83 4.83 -8.05 3.45
C PHE A 83 5.19 -6.84 2.58
N ARG A 84 6.18 -6.98 1.69
CA ARG A 84 6.63 -5.91 0.79
C ARG A 84 5.49 -5.38 -0.09
N VAL A 85 4.71 -6.27 -0.70
CA VAL A 85 3.55 -5.91 -1.53
C VAL A 85 2.52 -5.13 -0.71
N GLY A 86 2.16 -5.61 0.48
CA GLY A 86 1.20 -4.91 1.34
C GLY A 86 1.68 -3.51 1.75
N ILE A 87 2.96 -3.33 2.05
CA ILE A 87 3.53 -2.01 2.38
C ILE A 87 3.50 -1.06 1.17
N LEU A 88 3.76 -1.55 -0.04
CA LEU A 88 3.98 -0.72 -1.22
C LEU A 88 2.76 -0.54 -2.12
N HIS A 89 1.66 -1.31 -1.93
CA HIS A 89 0.54 -1.32 -2.87
C HIS A 89 -0.04 0.07 -3.13
N ASP A 90 -0.15 0.88 -2.11
CA ASP A 90 -0.75 2.21 -2.11
C ASP A 90 0.28 3.36 -2.01
N LEU A 91 1.55 3.11 -2.30
CA LEU A 91 2.61 4.11 -2.23
C LEU A 91 2.30 5.37 -3.06
N CYS A 92 1.52 5.24 -4.12
CA CYS A 92 1.04 6.35 -4.94
C CYS A 92 0.30 7.44 -4.17
N LYS A 93 -0.25 7.12 -2.98
CA LYS A 93 -1.06 8.06 -2.19
C LYS A 93 -0.23 9.13 -1.46
N ILE A 94 1.08 8.99 -1.37
CA ILE A 94 1.96 9.96 -0.69
C ILE A 94 1.82 11.41 -1.19
N ASP A 95 1.45 11.59 -2.45
CA ASP A 95 1.29 12.89 -3.11
C ASP A 95 -0.11 13.08 -3.72
N THR A 96 -1.04 12.19 -3.40
CA THR A 96 -2.41 12.25 -3.89
C THR A 96 -3.24 13.29 -3.14
N TYR A 97 -2.88 13.57 -1.90
CA TYR A 97 -3.59 14.48 -1.03
C TYR A 97 -2.69 15.57 -0.48
N LYS A 98 -3.21 16.78 -0.40
CA LYS A 98 -2.60 17.92 0.31
C LYS A 98 -3.49 18.36 1.47
N LYS A 99 -2.90 19.00 2.49
CA LYS A 99 -3.64 19.53 3.63
C LYS A 99 -4.59 20.65 3.20
N SER A 100 -5.79 20.66 3.79
CA SER A 100 -6.80 21.70 3.66
C SER A 100 -7.12 22.26 5.04
N GLU A 101 -7.46 23.56 5.12
CA GLU A 101 -7.93 24.19 6.36
C GLU A 101 -9.38 23.82 6.70
N GLN A 102 -10.12 23.31 5.71
CA GLN A 102 -11.53 22.91 5.87
C GLN A 102 -11.65 21.40 6.01
N TYR A 103 -12.61 20.96 6.84
CA TYR A 103 -12.99 19.55 6.89
C TYR A 103 -13.34 19.03 5.47
N PRO A 104 -12.84 17.84 5.03
CA PRO A 104 -12.19 16.78 5.82
C PRO A 104 -10.69 16.94 6.07
N TYR A 105 -10.14 18.12 5.98
CA TYR A 105 -8.73 18.51 6.21
C TYR A 105 -7.74 17.98 5.15
N TRP A 106 -8.22 17.24 4.16
CA TRP A 106 -7.46 16.74 3.02
C TRP A 106 -8.22 17.01 1.73
N GLU A 107 -7.53 17.43 0.71
CA GLU A 107 -8.07 17.63 -0.64
C GLU A 107 -7.17 16.98 -1.69
N TRP A 108 -7.73 16.72 -2.88
CA TRP A 108 -6.95 16.17 -3.97
C TRP A 108 -5.85 17.14 -4.38
N ASP A 109 -4.65 16.60 -4.62
CA ASP A 109 -3.56 17.33 -5.25
C ASP A 109 -3.45 16.93 -6.73
N ASP A 110 -3.76 17.87 -7.62
CA ASP A 110 -3.69 17.65 -9.06
C ASP A 110 -2.28 17.96 -9.65
N SER A 111 -1.37 18.46 -8.81
CA SER A 111 -0.02 18.87 -9.25
C SER A 111 0.92 17.71 -9.64
N PRO A 112 0.83 16.48 -9.06
CA PRO A 112 1.71 15.39 -9.46
C PRO A 112 1.57 15.06 -10.96
N ILE A 113 2.71 14.90 -11.63
CA ILE A 113 2.75 14.58 -13.06
C ILE A 113 2.41 13.11 -13.31
N ILE A 114 2.90 12.22 -12.45
CA ILE A 114 2.62 10.78 -12.54
C ILE A 114 1.22 10.54 -12.01
N LYS A 115 0.34 10.09 -12.88
CA LYS A 115 -1.04 9.72 -12.53
C LYS A 115 -1.18 8.19 -12.52
N GLY A 116 -2.27 7.70 -11.96
CA GLY A 116 -2.55 6.27 -11.81
C GLY A 116 -2.56 5.84 -10.36
N HIS A 117 -2.71 4.55 -10.13
CA HIS A 117 -2.79 3.97 -8.80
C HIS A 117 -1.72 2.91 -8.60
N GLY A 118 -1.97 1.64 -8.86
CA GLY A 118 -0.97 0.58 -8.71
C GLY A 118 0.28 0.78 -9.56
N ASP A 119 0.12 1.20 -10.84
CA ASP A 119 1.24 1.53 -11.72
C ASP A 119 2.15 2.61 -11.13
N LYS A 120 1.55 3.67 -10.56
CA LYS A 120 2.29 4.76 -9.92
C LYS A 120 3.05 4.29 -8.68
N SER A 121 2.45 3.39 -7.87
CA SER A 121 3.12 2.78 -6.73
C SER A 121 4.36 1.99 -7.15
N VAL A 122 4.26 1.20 -8.22
CA VAL A 122 5.40 0.46 -8.80
C VAL A 122 6.48 1.42 -9.30
N ILE A 123 6.11 2.48 -10.03
CA ILE A 123 7.07 3.48 -10.53
C ILE A 123 7.85 4.11 -9.38
N TYR A 124 7.18 4.51 -8.30
CA TYR A 124 7.86 5.08 -7.14
C TYR A 124 8.79 4.09 -6.47
N ALA A 125 8.33 2.87 -6.18
CA ALA A 125 9.15 1.84 -5.55
C ALA A 125 10.44 1.56 -6.35
N LEU A 126 10.32 1.35 -7.66
CA LEU A 126 11.47 1.09 -8.54
C LEU A 126 12.41 2.29 -8.63
N ASN A 127 11.88 3.52 -8.79
CA ASN A 127 12.70 4.74 -8.85
C ASN A 127 13.45 5.01 -7.53
N TRP A 128 12.92 4.54 -6.41
CA TRP A 128 13.55 4.68 -5.10
C TRP A 128 14.46 3.49 -4.73
N GLY A 129 14.69 2.59 -5.69
CA GLY A 129 15.64 1.50 -5.56
C GLY A 129 15.12 0.28 -4.79
N CYS A 130 13.80 0.16 -4.60
CA CYS A 130 13.23 -1.07 -4.08
C CYS A 130 13.18 -2.12 -5.21
N PRO A 131 13.93 -3.22 -5.09
CA PRO A 131 13.86 -4.28 -6.08
C PRO A 131 12.53 -5.02 -5.97
N LEU A 132 11.77 -5.08 -7.08
CA LEU A 132 10.50 -5.80 -7.14
C LEU A 132 10.63 -6.98 -8.11
N THR A 133 10.10 -8.13 -7.72
CA THR A 133 9.90 -9.28 -8.62
C THR A 133 8.74 -9.00 -9.58
N GLU A 134 8.65 -9.76 -10.69
CA GLU A 134 7.50 -9.67 -11.61
C GLU A 134 6.16 -9.90 -10.91
N GLU A 135 6.14 -10.83 -9.94
CA GLU A 135 4.94 -11.14 -9.16
C GLU A 135 4.52 -9.95 -8.30
N GLU A 136 5.46 -9.32 -7.58
CA GLU A 136 5.19 -8.13 -6.75
C GLU A 136 4.71 -6.96 -7.60
N ILE A 137 5.32 -6.73 -8.76
CA ILE A 137 4.86 -5.72 -9.74
C ILE A 137 3.40 -6.01 -10.14
N ALA A 138 3.08 -7.26 -10.49
CA ALA A 138 1.71 -7.62 -10.85
C ALA A 138 0.73 -7.46 -9.68
N CYS A 139 1.11 -7.87 -8.47
CA CYS A 139 0.29 -7.72 -7.27
C CYS A 139 0.00 -6.25 -6.98
N ILE A 140 1.01 -5.39 -6.98
CA ILE A 140 0.85 -3.96 -6.73
C ILE A 140 0.06 -3.29 -7.86
N THR A 141 0.37 -3.59 -9.12
CA THR A 141 -0.30 -2.99 -10.29
C THR A 141 -1.80 -3.25 -10.30
N TYR A 142 -2.22 -4.47 -9.95
CA TYR A 142 -3.61 -4.91 -10.09
C TYR A 142 -4.36 -5.07 -8.76
N HIS A 143 -3.84 -4.55 -7.63
CA HIS A 143 -4.48 -4.71 -6.32
C HIS A 143 -5.89 -4.13 -6.25
N MET A 144 -6.20 -3.09 -7.04
CA MET A 144 -7.55 -2.52 -7.11
C MET A 144 -8.61 -3.49 -7.66
N GLY A 145 -8.18 -4.51 -8.40
CA GLY A 145 -9.04 -5.59 -8.86
C GLY A 145 -10.28 -5.11 -9.60
N ALA A 146 -11.46 -5.49 -9.09
CA ALA A 146 -12.75 -5.17 -9.70
C ALA A 146 -13.12 -3.67 -9.71
N TYR A 147 -12.45 -2.83 -8.93
CA TYR A 147 -12.68 -1.37 -8.96
C TYR A 147 -12.10 -0.69 -10.20
N GLU A 148 -11.15 -1.33 -10.89
CA GLU A 148 -10.63 -0.88 -12.18
C GLU A 148 -11.30 -1.63 -13.34
N THR A 149 -12.55 -1.36 -13.60
CA THR A 149 -13.38 -2.09 -14.59
C THR A 149 -12.81 -2.11 -16.00
N ASN A 150 -12.06 -1.08 -16.40
CA ASN A 150 -11.38 -0.98 -17.69
C ASN A 150 -10.13 -1.88 -17.78
N ARG A 151 -9.69 -2.50 -16.69
CA ARG A 151 -8.52 -3.40 -16.62
C ARG A 151 -8.88 -4.84 -16.24
N TRP A 152 -10.15 -5.20 -16.29
CA TRP A 152 -10.63 -6.51 -15.84
C TRP A 152 -9.93 -7.69 -16.51
N ASP A 153 -9.72 -7.61 -17.84
CA ASP A 153 -9.03 -8.68 -18.58
C ASP A 153 -7.56 -8.79 -18.15
N ALA A 154 -6.89 -7.65 -17.92
CA ALA A 154 -5.51 -7.62 -17.46
C ALA A 154 -5.40 -8.19 -16.04
N PHE A 155 -6.29 -7.82 -15.13
CA PHE A 155 -6.39 -8.38 -13.78
C PHE A 155 -6.61 -9.89 -13.82
N SER A 156 -7.57 -10.36 -14.63
CA SER A 156 -7.86 -11.80 -14.80
C SER A 156 -6.65 -12.57 -15.33
N ASN A 157 -5.91 -11.99 -16.28
CA ASN A 157 -4.70 -12.61 -16.81
C ASN A 157 -3.53 -12.59 -15.80
N ALA A 158 -3.41 -11.52 -15.02
CA ALA A 158 -2.42 -11.44 -13.94
C ALA A 158 -2.65 -12.54 -12.88
N ILE A 159 -3.90 -12.76 -12.46
CA ILE A 159 -4.27 -13.85 -11.54
C ILE A 159 -3.87 -15.23 -12.09
N LYS A 160 -4.09 -15.48 -13.39
CA LYS A 160 -3.71 -16.77 -14.01
C LYS A 160 -2.20 -17.01 -13.95
N LYS A 161 -1.38 -15.95 -14.08
CA LYS A 161 0.08 -16.05 -14.02
C LYS A 161 0.59 -16.05 -12.57
N PHE A 162 0.03 -15.17 -11.74
CA PHE A 162 0.40 -14.96 -10.35
C PHE A 162 -0.86 -14.93 -9.46
N PRO A 163 -1.29 -16.07 -8.91
CA PRO A 163 -2.52 -16.14 -8.09
C PRO A 163 -2.53 -15.18 -6.90
N ASN A 164 -1.35 -14.79 -6.39
CA ASN A 164 -1.20 -13.84 -5.28
C ASN A 164 -1.74 -12.44 -5.58
N VAL A 165 -1.96 -12.08 -6.84
CA VAL A 165 -2.69 -10.86 -7.25
C VAL A 165 -4.10 -10.83 -6.65
N LEU A 166 -4.83 -11.95 -6.67
CA LEU A 166 -6.16 -12.04 -6.06
C LEU A 166 -6.11 -11.90 -4.54
N TYR A 167 -5.10 -12.50 -3.90
CA TYR A 167 -4.95 -12.44 -2.45
C TYR A 167 -4.51 -11.05 -1.99
N THR A 168 -3.74 -10.32 -2.80
CA THR A 168 -3.39 -8.91 -2.54
C THR A 168 -4.66 -8.05 -2.54
N HIS A 169 -5.50 -8.15 -3.57
CA HIS A 169 -6.81 -7.48 -3.61
C HIS A 169 -7.68 -7.85 -2.40
N THR A 170 -7.69 -9.13 -2.03
CA THR A 170 -8.48 -9.61 -0.89
C THR A 170 -7.98 -9.04 0.43
N ALA A 171 -6.66 -8.95 0.64
CA ALA A 171 -6.05 -8.40 1.84
C ALA A 171 -6.38 -6.90 2.00
N ASP A 172 -6.30 -6.14 0.91
CA ASP A 172 -6.69 -4.72 0.87
C ASP A 172 -8.19 -4.55 1.23
N MET A 173 -9.08 -5.36 0.63
CA MET A 173 -10.51 -5.38 0.96
C MET A 173 -10.79 -5.74 2.43
N ILE A 174 -10.02 -6.66 3.02
CA ILE A 174 -10.15 -7.00 4.45
C ILE A 174 -9.75 -5.80 5.29
N ALA A 175 -8.62 -5.17 5.01
CA ALA A 175 -8.15 -4.00 5.76
C ALA A 175 -9.16 -2.85 5.72
N ASP A 176 -9.63 -2.48 4.53
CA ASP A 176 -10.62 -1.40 4.35
C ASP A 176 -12.00 -1.77 4.91
N LYS A 177 -12.63 -2.86 4.44
CA LYS A 177 -14.06 -3.13 4.67
C LYS A 177 -14.36 -3.87 5.96
N ILE A 178 -13.42 -4.65 6.47
CA ILE A 178 -13.62 -5.48 7.68
C ILE A 178 -12.93 -4.86 8.88
N MET A 179 -11.65 -4.46 8.72
CA MET A 179 -10.88 -3.90 9.83
C MET A 179 -11.12 -2.40 10.00
N GLY A 180 -11.51 -1.69 8.93
CA GLY A 180 -11.79 -0.25 8.95
C GLY A 180 -10.53 0.61 9.07
N VAL A 181 -9.42 0.11 8.56
CA VAL A 181 -8.10 0.77 8.58
C VAL A 181 -7.66 1.13 7.18
#